data_3696514955d5d4bed32fdfb9cca29478
#
_entry.id   3696514955d5d4bed32fdfb9cca29478
#
_cell.length_a   1.000
_cell.length_b   1.000
_cell.length_c   1.000
_cell.angle_alpha   90.00
_cell.angle_beta   90.00
_cell.angle_gamma   90.00
#
_symmetry.space_group_name_H-M   'P 1'
#
loop_
_entity.id
_entity.type
_entity.pdbx_description
1 polymer ?
#
loop_
_entity_poly.entity_id
_entity_poly.type
_entity_poly.pdbx_seq_one_letter_code
_entity_poly.pdbx_strand_id
1 'polypeptide(L)'
;MSRAVYLCGFMGCGKTTVGRVLADLLGTAYADMDAYIEKSEKMSIPQIFSDKGEEYFRDAETRAVEEMGKNGGVIACGGGAMLREKNADLAAENGVVVYIDTPYDICWERIKDDANRPIVAANTKESLGELYEKRKALYTAHSAFMVDGTGSPSQIAAQIAEFIKK
;
A
#
# COMPACT_ATOMS: atom_id res chain seq x y z
N MET A 1 -13.66 17.76 6.86
CA MET A 1 -13.23 16.35 6.88
C MET A 1 -11.85 16.23 6.26
N SER A 2 -10.91 15.60 6.95
CA SER A 2 -9.60 15.35 6.36
C SER A 2 -9.73 14.24 5.31
N ARG A 3 -9.13 14.46 4.16
CA ARG A 3 -9.13 13.46 3.09
C ARG A 3 -8.21 12.29 3.47
N ALA A 4 -8.53 11.12 2.99
CA ALA A 4 -7.68 9.94 3.20
C ALA A 4 -6.40 10.05 2.38
N VAL A 5 -5.30 9.51 2.91
CA VAL A 5 -4.03 9.40 2.19
C VAL A 5 -3.72 7.92 2.04
N TYR A 6 -3.78 7.43 0.80
CA TYR A 6 -3.49 6.04 0.50
C TYR A 6 -2.04 5.90 0.07
N LEU A 7 -1.26 5.13 0.83
CA LEU A 7 0.13 4.86 0.48
C LEU A 7 0.21 3.54 -0.28
N CYS A 8 0.74 3.56 -1.49
CA CYS A 8 0.96 2.34 -2.27
C CYS A 8 2.43 2.19 -2.63
N GLY A 9 2.79 1.01 -3.06
CA GLY A 9 4.15 0.67 -3.45
C GLY A 9 4.43 -0.81 -3.24
N PHE A 10 5.57 -1.25 -3.72
CA PHE A 10 5.97 -2.65 -3.68
C PHE A 10 6.22 -3.10 -2.23
N MET A 11 6.16 -4.42 -2.01
CA MET A 11 6.52 -5.02 -0.72
C MET A 11 7.89 -4.51 -0.27
N GLY A 12 8.02 -4.09 0.98
CA GLY A 12 9.28 -3.60 1.52
C GLY A 12 9.62 -2.16 1.15
N CYS A 13 8.72 -1.41 0.52
CA CYS A 13 9.00 -0.01 0.15
C CYS A 13 8.91 0.97 1.32
N GLY A 14 8.37 0.56 2.47
CA GLY A 14 8.33 1.40 3.66
C GLY A 14 6.97 2.00 4.01
N LYS A 15 5.88 1.50 3.44
CA LYS A 15 4.53 2.03 3.66
C LYS A 15 4.15 2.11 5.15
N THR A 16 4.44 1.06 5.91
CA THR A 16 4.06 1.02 7.33
C THR A 16 4.80 2.08 8.13
N THR A 17 6.13 2.12 8.00
CA THR A 17 6.97 3.06 8.77
C THR A 17 6.67 4.50 8.38
N VAL A 18 6.66 4.79 7.07
CA VAL A 18 6.34 6.13 6.56
C VAL A 18 4.92 6.53 6.94
N GLY A 19 3.98 5.59 6.83
CA GLY A 19 2.58 5.86 7.15
C GLY A 19 2.36 6.29 8.58
N ARG A 20 3.02 5.64 9.52
CA ARG A 20 2.92 6.00 10.94
C ARG A 20 3.49 7.38 11.22
N VAL A 21 4.66 7.67 10.66
CA VAL A 21 5.28 9.01 10.81
C VAL A 21 4.39 10.07 10.18
N LEU A 22 3.86 9.80 8.99
CA LEU A 22 2.98 10.75 8.30
C LEU A 22 1.70 11.03 9.11
N ALA A 23 1.09 9.99 9.66
CA ALA A 23 -0.11 10.13 10.49
C ALA A 23 0.16 11.02 11.69
N ASP A 24 1.31 10.84 12.35
CA ASP A 24 1.72 11.69 13.47
C ASP A 24 1.90 13.14 13.02
N LEU A 25 2.56 13.37 11.89
CA LEU A 25 2.75 14.72 11.34
C LEU A 25 1.44 15.43 11.01
N LEU A 26 0.46 14.68 10.51
CA LEU A 26 -0.83 15.23 10.11
C LEU A 26 -1.83 15.27 11.27
N GLY A 27 -1.48 14.70 12.43
CA GLY A 27 -2.40 14.63 13.57
C GLY A 27 -3.62 13.77 13.29
N THR A 28 -3.46 12.68 12.55
CA THR A 28 -4.56 11.80 12.15
C THR A 28 -4.24 10.34 12.47
N ALA A 29 -5.22 9.46 12.25
CA ALA A 29 -5.07 8.03 12.50
C ALA A 29 -4.26 7.37 11.37
N TYR A 30 -3.59 6.27 11.73
CA TYR A 30 -2.94 5.36 10.79
C TYR A 30 -3.69 4.04 10.78
N ALA A 31 -3.86 3.44 9.61
CA ALA A 31 -4.47 2.13 9.47
C ALA A 31 -3.76 1.32 8.38
N ASP A 32 -3.68 0.01 8.62
CA ASP A 32 -3.13 -0.95 7.65
C ASP A 32 -4.30 -1.67 6.96
N MET A 33 -4.33 -1.64 5.64
CA MET A 33 -5.44 -2.21 4.87
C MET A 33 -5.53 -3.73 5.03
N ASP A 34 -4.41 -4.44 5.00
CA ASP A 34 -4.42 -5.89 5.16
C ASP A 34 -4.96 -6.29 6.55
N ALA A 35 -4.55 -5.58 7.59
CA ALA A 35 -5.07 -5.81 8.94
C ALA A 35 -6.57 -5.52 9.03
N TYR A 36 -7.03 -4.48 8.36
CA TYR A 36 -8.45 -4.15 8.28
C TYR A 36 -9.25 -5.28 7.62
N ILE A 37 -8.75 -5.81 6.51
CA ILE A 37 -9.40 -6.91 5.79
C ILE A 37 -9.46 -8.16 6.66
N GLU A 38 -8.35 -8.53 7.30
CA GLU A 38 -8.31 -9.71 8.17
C GLU A 38 -9.31 -9.60 9.32
N LYS A 39 -9.42 -8.44 9.91
CA LYS A 39 -10.38 -8.19 10.98
C LYS A 39 -11.83 -8.27 10.48
N SER A 40 -12.10 -7.67 9.32
CA SER A 40 -13.44 -7.69 8.72
C SER A 40 -13.88 -9.08 8.31
N GLU A 41 -12.97 -9.88 7.75
CA GLU A 41 -13.27 -11.23 7.28
C GLU A 41 -13.14 -12.28 8.37
N LYS A 42 -12.55 -11.93 9.52
CA LYS A 42 -12.29 -12.83 10.65
C LYS A 42 -11.43 -14.02 10.25
N MET A 43 -10.49 -13.81 9.33
CA MET A 43 -9.53 -14.84 8.90
C MET A 43 -8.29 -14.16 8.32
N SER A 44 -7.17 -14.88 8.30
CA SER A 44 -5.92 -14.39 7.75
C SER A 44 -6.02 -14.29 6.21
N ILE A 45 -5.19 -13.44 5.61
CA ILE A 45 -5.17 -13.31 4.16
C ILE A 45 -4.83 -14.63 3.46
N PRO A 46 -3.81 -15.40 3.89
CA PRO A 46 -3.58 -16.71 3.30
C PRO A 46 -4.80 -17.63 3.36
N GLN A 47 -5.55 -17.58 4.45
CA GLN A 47 -6.77 -18.37 4.59
C GLN A 47 -7.88 -17.88 3.65
N ILE A 48 -8.00 -16.58 3.45
CA ILE A 48 -8.97 -16.02 2.49
C ILE A 48 -8.67 -16.56 1.08
N PHE A 49 -7.40 -16.54 0.67
CA PHE A 49 -6.99 -17.08 -0.64
C PHE A 49 -7.31 -18.55 -0.76
N SER A 50 -7.00 -19.34 0.28
CA SER A 50 -7.22 -20.78 0.28
C SER A 50 -8.71 -21.15 0.26
N ASP A 51 -9.51 -20.50 1.08
CA ASP A 51 -10.93 -20.84 1.28
C ASP A 51 -11.86 -20.18 0.26
N LYS A 52 -11.54 -18.96 -0.18
CA LYS A 52 -12.45 -18.15 -0.99
C LYS A 52 -11.88 -17.69 -2.32
N GLY A 53 -10.57 -17.83 -2.51
CA GLY A 53 -9.90 -17.49 -3.77
C GLY A 53 -9.46 -16.05 -3.91
N GLU A 54 -8.64 -15.80 -4.92
CA GLU A 54 -8.04 -14.48 -5.17
C GLU A 54 -9.09 -13.41 -5.51
N GLU A 55 -10.08 -13.75 -6.36
CA GLU A 55 -11.12 -12.78 -6.73
C GLU A 55 -11.88 -12.26 -5.52
N TYR A 56 -12.21 -13.15 -4.59
CA TYR A 56 -12.88 -12.74 -3.36
C TYR A 56 -12.02 -11.75 -2.58
N PHE A 57 -10.71 -12.04 -2.45
CA PHE A 57 -9.79 -11.13 -1.76
C PHE A 57 -9.69 -9.79 -2.48
N ARG A 58 -9.62 -9.78 -3.82
CA ARG A 58 -9.56 -8.52 -4.58
C ARG A 58 -10.82 -7.68 -4.39
N ASP A 59 -11.98 -8.32 -4.30
CA ASP A 59 -13.23 -7.61 -3.99
C ASP A 59 -13.23 -7.09 -2.56
N ALA A 60 -12.64 -7.83 -1.61
CA ALA A 60 -12.48 -7.37 -0.23
C ALA A 60 -11.57 -6.14 -0.16
N GLU A 61 -10.51 -6.10 -0.97
CA GLU A 61 -9.65 -4.92 -1.08
C GLU A 61 -10.44 -3.70 -1.59
N THR A 62 -11.29 -3.90 -2.59
CA THR A 62 -12.12 -2.82 -3.15
C THR A 62 -13.05 -2.25 -2.08
N ARG A 63 -13.71 -3.13 -1.30
CA ARG A 63 -14.56 -2.69 -0.19
C ARG A 63 -13.75 -1.92 0.86
N ALA A 64 -12.53 -2.39 1.17
CA ALA A 64 -11.67 -1.74 2.14
C ALA A 64 -11.25 -0.33 1.68
N VAL A 65 -10.91 -0.18 0.39
CA VAL A 65 -10.56 1.14 -0.17
C VAL A 65 -11.70 2.13 0.09
N GLU A 66 -12.92 1.72 -0.20
CA GLU A 66 -14.09 2.59 -0.04
C GLU A 66 -14.38 2.88 1.43
N GLU A 67 -14.47 1.85 2.26
CA GLU A 67 -14.85 1.99 3.68
C GLU A 67 -13.80 2.78 4.48
N MET A 68 -12.53 2.44 4.30
CA MET A 68 -11.45 3.13 5.01
C MET A 68 -11.32 4.58 4.55
N GLY A 69 -11.58 4.84 3.27
CA GLY A 69 -11.54 6.20 2.73
C GLY A 69 -12.55 7.13 3.39
N LYS A 70 -13.72 6.61 3.74
CA LYS A 70 -14.75 7.40 4.43
C LYS A 70 -14.31 7.83 5.83
N ASN A 71 -13.47 7.03 6.47
CA ASN A 71 -12.94 7.35 7.80
C ASN A 71 -11.77 8.35 7.75
N GLY A 72 -11.14 8.50 6.61
CA GLY A 72 -9.97 9.37 6.46
C GLY A 72 -8.72 8.79 7.09
N GLY A 73 -7.71 9.63 7.29
CA GLY A 73 -6.44 9.23 7.88
C GLY A 73 -5.45 8.69 6.86
N VAL A 74 -4.34 8.15 7.34
CA VAL A 74 -3.30 7.55 6.51
C VAL A 74 -3.52 6.04 6.43
N ILE A 75 -3.59 5.52 5.22
CA ILE A 75 -3.88 4.12 4.95
C ILE A 75 -2.70 3.49 4.20
N ALA A 76 -2.04 2.51 4.81
CA ALA A 76 -1.03 1.72 4.12
C ALA A 76 -1.74 0.61 3.35
N CYS A 77 -1.69 0.68 2.03
CA CYS A 77 -2.37 -0.27 1.16
C CYS A 77 -1.61 -1.59 1.05
N GLY A 78 -2.31 -2.69 0.84
CA GLY A 78 -1.67 -3.94 0.43
C GLY A 78 -1.01 -3.78 -0.94
N GLY A 79 -0.03 -4.63 -1.23
CA GLY A 79 0.76 -4.50 -2.46
C GLY A 79 -0.04 -4.57 -3.75
N GLY A 80 -1.18 -5.22 -3.75
CA GLY A 80 -2.02 -5.38 -4.94
C GLY A 80 -3.21 -4.43 -5.04
N ALA A 81 -3.52 -3.67 -3.97
CA ALA A 81 -4.75 -2.87 -3.92
C ALA A 81 -4.82 -1.81 -5.02
N MET A 82 -3.76 -1.05 -5.23
CA MET A 82 -3.75 0.04 -6.22
C MET A 82 -3.35 -0.40 -7.62
N LEU A 83 -3.27 -1.70 -7.87
CA LEU A 83 -3.08 -2.24 -9.21
C LEU A 83 -4.39 -2.24 -10.01
N ARG A 84 -5.52 -2.26 -9.32
CA ARG A 84 -6.85 -2.26 -9.95
C ARG A 84 -7.30 -0.80 -10.14
N GLU A 85 -7.57 -0.44 -11.39
CA GLU A 85 -8.01 0.93 -11.74
C GLU A 85 -9.24 1.38 -10.94
N LYS A 86 -10.20 0.47 -10.75
CA LYS A 86 -11.40 0.75 -9.94
C LYS A 86 -11.05 1.21 -8.53
N ASN A 87 -10.06 0.56 -7.91
CA ASN A 87 -9.61 0.92 -6.57
C ASN A 87 -8.98 2.31 -6.55
N ALA A 88 -8.17 2.61 -7.56
CA ALA A 88 -7.55 3.93 -7.70
C ALA A 88 -8.61 5.02 -7.87
N ASP A 89 -9.65 4.76 -8.65
CA ASP A 89 -10.76 5.72 -8.86
C ASP A 89 -11.51 5.96 -7.55
N LEU A 90 -11.83 4.90 -6.80
CA LEU A 90 -12.49 5.03 -5.50
C LEU A 90 -11.62 5.79 -4.49
N ALA A 91 -10.33 5.51 -4.49
CA ALA A 91 -9.39 6.20 -3.61
C ALA A 91 -9.33 7.69 -3.94
N ALA A 92 -9.32 8.05 -5.22
CA ALA A 92 -9.30 9.44 -5.67
C ALA A 92 -10.57 10.21 -5.25
N GLU A 93 -11.70 9.52 -5.18
CA GLU A 93 -12.95 10.14 -4.69
C GLU A 93 -12.87 10.50 -3.21
N ASN A 94 -12.20 9.69 -2.40
CA ASN A 94 -12.13 9.85 -0.95
C ASN A 94 -10.86 10.51 -0.46
N GLY A 95 -9.84 10.60 -1.29
CA GLY A 95 -8.55 11.12 -0.84
C GLY A 95 -7.53 11.24 -1.95
N VAL A 96 -6.30 10.93 -1.62
CA VAL A 96 -5.16 11.02 -2.55
C VAL A 96 -4.33 9.75 -2.45
N VAL A 97 -3.88 9.25 -3.61
CA VAL A 97 -3.00 8.08 -3.69
C VAL A 97 -1.56 8.56 -3.86
N VAL A 98 -0.69 8.12 -2.97
CA VAL A 98 0.74 8.45 -2.99
C VAL A 98 1.54 7.17 -3.19
N TYR A 99 2.40 7.15 -4.20
CA TYR A 99 3.28 6.03 -4.48
C TYR A 99 4.65 6.28 -3.85
N ILE A 100 5.09 5.36 -2.99
CA ILE A 100 6.44 5.39 -2.43
C ILE A 100 7.33 4.56 -3.35
N ASP A 101 8.15 5.23 -4.15
CA ASP A 101 9.03 4.60 -5.14
C ASP A 101 10.38 4.28 -4.50
N THR A 102 10.52 3.03 -4.04
CA THR A 102 11.76 2.53 -3.46
C THR A 102 12.40 1.56 -4.47
N PRO A 103 13.69 1.70 -4.78
CA PRO A 103 14.37 0.79 -5.72
C PRO A 103 14.20 -0.68 -5.33
N TYR A 104 14.08 -1.54 -6.33
CA TYR A 104 13.83 -2.97 -6.12
C TYR A 104 14.89 -3.62 -5.22
N ASP A 105 16.16 -3.27 -5.39
CA ASP A 105 17.24 -3.87 -4.59
C ASP A 105 17.04 -3.62 -3.09
N ILE A 106 16.57 -2.44 -2.73
CA ILE A 106 16.27 -2.10 -1.34
C ILE A 106 15.06 -2.90 -0.85
N CYS A 107 14.02 -2.97 -1.65
CA CYS A 107 12.83 -3.78 -1.31
C CYS A 107 13.21 -5.25 -1.11
N TRP A 108 13.99 -5.81 -2.05
CA TRP A 108 14.43 -7.19 -1.97
C TRP A 108 15.20 -7.49 -0.68
N GLU A 109 16.15 -6.63 -0.31
CA GLU A 109 16.93 -6.82 0.93
C GLU A 109 16.04 -6.87 2.17
N ARG A 110 14.94 -6.12 2.16
CA ARG A 110 14.00 -6.07 3.29
C ARG A 110 13.08 -7.28 3.37
N ILE A 111 12.74 -7.91 2.23
CA ILE A 111 11.73 -8.99 2.19
C ILE A 111 12.29 -10.39 1.94
N LYS A 112 13.53 -10.53 1.48
CA LYS A 112 14.09 -11.81 1.01
C LYS A 112 14.03 -12.93 2.04
N ASP A 113 14.12 -12.61 3.32
CA ASP A 113 14.13 -13.58 4.41
C ASP A 113 12.79 -13.64 5.16
N ASP A 114 11.74 -13.00 4.64
CA ASP A 114 10.44 -12.96 5.30
C ASP A 114 9.63 -14.21 4.95
N ALA A 115 9.65 -15.20 5.86
CA ALA A 115 8.94 -16.46 5.70
C ALA A 115 7.41 -16.32 5.70
N ASN A 116 6.90 -15.17 6.14
CA ASN A 116 5.46 -14.92 6.20
C ASN A 116 4.88 -14.34 4.91
N ARG A 117 5.70 -14.18 3.87
CA ARG A 117 5.25 -13.68 2.57
C ARG A 117 5.21 -14.82 1.55
N PRO A 118 4.03 -15.39 1.27
CA PRO A 118 3.92 -16.49 0.29
C PRO A 118 4.48 -16.16 -1.08
N ILE A 119 4.32 -14.91 -1.51
CA ILE A 119 4.79 -14.48 -2.82
C ILE A 119 6.32 -14.48 -2.91
N VAL A 120 7.02 -14.19 -1.80
CA VAL A 120 8.49 -14.27 -1.75
C VAL A 120 8.94 -15.72 -1.84
N ALA A 121 8.27 -16.62 -1.11
CA ALA A 121 8.58 -18.05 -1.11
C ALA A 121 8.35 -18.70 -2.48
N ALA A 122 7.36 -18.20 -3.23
CA ALA A 122 6.97 -18.74 -4.53
C ALA A 122 7.79 -18.20 -5.71
N ASN A 123 8.68 -17.25 -5.48
CA ASN A 123 9.41 -16.55 -6.54
C ASN A 123 10.92 -16.52 -6.28
N THR A 124 11.67 -16.25 -7.35
CA THR A 124 13.11 -15.96 -7.26
C THR A 124 13.31 -14.44 -7.19
N LYS A 125 14.52 -14.00 -6.92
CA LYS A 125 14.87 -12.57 -6.98
C LYS A 125 14.55 -12.00 -8.36
N GLU A 126 14.86 -12.74 -9.41
CA GLU A 126 14.64 -12.32 -10.80
C GLU A 126 13.15 -12.22 -11.14
N SER A 127 12.35 -13.22 -10.77
CA SER A 127 10.91 -13.21 -11.06
C SER A 127 10.18 -12.14 -10.27
N LEU A 128 10.59 -11.88 -9.01
CA LEU A 128 10.06 -10.76 -8.23
C LEU A 128 10.44 -9.42 -8.82
N GLY A 129 11.64 -9.31 -9.41
CA GLY A 129 12.07 -8.10 -10.11
C GLY A 129 11.20 -7.80 -11.32
N GLU A 130 10.81 -8.83 -12.06
CA GLU A 130 9.87 -8.67 -13.18
C GLU A 130 8.50 -8.20 -12.69
N LEU A 131 8.03 -8.77 -11.58
CA LEU A 131 6.78 -8.36 -10.96
C LEU A 131 6.86 -6.90 -10.48
N TYR A 132 7.99 -6.51 -9.89
CA TYR A 132 8.24 -5.14 -9.47
C TYR A 132 8.09 -4.16 -10.63
N GLU A 133 8.70 -4.45 -11.78
CA GLU A 133 8.63 -3.58 -12.95
C GLU A 133 7.20 -3.45 -13.48
N LYS A 134 6.45 -4.55 -13.54
CA LYS A 134 5.04 -4.54 -13.94
C LYS A 134 4.19 -3.69 -13.01
N ARG A 135 4.37 -3.87 -11.70
CA ARG A 135 3.61 -3.15 -10.70
C ARG A 135 3.97 -1.67 -10.64
N LYS A 136 5.26 -1.34 -10.85
CA LYS A 136 5.73 0.04 -10.86
C LYS A 136 4.98 0.88 -11.88
N ALA A 137 4.77 0.36 -13.09
CA ALA A 137 4.02 1.05 -14.13
C ALA A 137 2.59 1.37 -13.67
N LEU A 138 1.94 0.43 -13.01
CA LEU A 138 0.57 0.60 -12.51
C LEU A 138 0.50 1.56 -11.32
N TYR A 139 1.41 1.45 -10.37
CA TYR A 139 1.47 2.40 -9.24
C TYR A 139 1.66 3.82 -9.73
N THR A 140 2.55 4.01 -10.71
CA THR A 140 2.81 5.32 -11.29
C THR A 140 1.54 5.88 -11.97
N ALA A 141 0.85 5.03 -12.75
CA ALA A 141 -0.36 5.44 -13.46
C ALA A 141 -1.53 5.77 -12.51
N HIS A 142 -1.59 5.08 -11.37
CA HIS A 142 -2.72 5.16 -10.44
C HIS A 142 -2.50 6.08 -9.24
N SER A 143 -1.36 6.76 -9.17
CA SER A 143 -1.06 7.67 -8.06
C SER A 143 -1.14 9.12 -8.49
N ALA A 144 -1.50 10.00 -7.53
CA ALA A 144 -1.51 11.43 -7.75
C ALA A 144 -0.15 12.06 -7.51
N PHE A 145 0.69 11.40 -6.71
CA PHE A 145 2.00 11.89 -6.34
C PHE A 145 2.94 10.72 -6.09
N MET A 146 4.19 10.87 -6.53
CA MET A 146 5.22 9.87 -6.33
C MET A 146 6.34 10.47 -5.49
N VAL A 147 6.77 9.78 -4.43
CA VAL A 147 7.85 10.22 -3.57
C VAL A 147 8.99 9.21 -3.62
N ASP A 148 10.23 9.72 -3.58
CA ASP A 148 11.42 8.88 -3.52
C ASP A 148 11.51 8.19 -2.15
N GLY A 149 11.49 6.86 -2.15
CA GLY A 149 11.51 6.04 -0.93
C GLY A 149 12.90 5.77 -0.37
N THR A 150 13.96 6.42 -0.88
CA THR A 150 15.35 6.17 -0.41
C THR A 150 15.74 7.01 0.80
N GLY A 151 15.02 8.06 1.11
CA GLY A 151 15.29 8.90 2.27
C GLY A 151 14.87 8.25 3.59
N SER A 152 15.04 8.96 4.70
CA SER A 152 14.53 8.51 5.99
C SER A 152 12.99 8.56 6.00
N PRO A 153 12.33 7.76 6.85
CA PRO A 153 10.87 7.82 6.96
C PRO A 153 10.37 9.24 7.27
N SER A 154 11.08 10.00 8.09
CA SER A 154 10.70 11.38 8.42
C SER A 154 10.80 12.30 7.21
N GLN A 155 11.84 12.16 6.40
CA GLN A 155 12.01 12.95 5.18
C GLN A 155 10.92 12.63 4.17
N ILE A 156 10.63 11.36 3.96
CA ILE A 156 9.58 10.91 3.03
C ILE A 156 8.22 11.43 3.49
N ALA A 157 7.90 11.27 4.77
CA ALA A 157 6.63 11.74 5.34
C ALA A 157 6.49 13.25 5.22
N ALA A 158 7.57 14.01 5.44
CA ALA A 158 7.55 15.46 5.30
C ALA A 158 7.23 15.90 3.87
N GLN A 159 7.80 15.21 2.86
CA GLN A 159 7.50 15.51 1.46
C GLN A 159 6.05 15.25 1.11
N ILE A 160 5.50 14.15 1.62
CA ILE A 160 4.09 13.81 1.41
C ILE A 160 3.18 14.86 2.07
N ALA A 161 3.49 15.20 3.32
CA ALA A 161 2.71 16.21 4.06
C ALA A 161 2.71 17.56 3.33
N GLU A 162 3.84 17.97 2.78
CA GLU A 162 3.94 19.20 2.02
C GLU A 162 3.07 19.17 0.76
N PHE A 163 3.09 18.05 0.03
CA PHE A 163 2.23 17.87 -1.13
C PHE A 163 0.74 17.98 -0.77
N ILE A 164 0.33 17.37 0.32
CA ILE A 164 -1.07 17.36 0.75
C ILE A 164 -1.57 18.74 1.15
N LYS A 165 -0.70 19.56 1.73
CA LYS A 165 -1.04 20.91 2.17
C LYS A 165 -1.24 21.91 1.01
N LYS A 166 -0.76 21.54 -0.18
CA LYS A 166 -0.97 22.35 -1.38
C LYS A 166 -2.35 22.03 -1.98
#